data_8c5a5b88b2fd0fa9f88dbc2e1b4c6284
#
_entry.id   8c5a5b88b2fd0fa9f88dbc2e1b4c6284
#
_cell.length_a   1.000
_cell.length_b   1.000
_cell.length_c   1.000
_cell.angle_alpha   90.00
_cell.angle_beta   90.00
_cell.angle_gamma   90.00
#
_symmetry.space_group_name_H-M   'P 1'
#
loop_
_entity.id
_entity.type
_entity.pdbx_description
1 polymer ?
#
loop_
_entity_poly.entity_id
_entity_poly.type
_entity_poly.pdbx_seq_one_letter_code
_entity_poly.pdbx_strand_id
1 'polypeptide(L)'
;NAVKIDPEGLPGRLIKLPLQAGNYDNFYSDGKKVWYASGRSTKVYDLAKQKEEIVAEGAYMDVAANHRKALFFKGNNLYICDFPCTKASLEENVNLDDMIAPIDYSQEWAQIFDETWRAFRDGFYLENMHGADWNAIKEKYAVLVPHAKTRLDLNYIIGEMIAELACGHAYVSPGEIKGPERIPMGLLGAELSRDKGGFYRIDKILPGAIYSQKLRSPLTEPGIGVKEGDYITAIDGISTATVDNIYSLLAGKANVLTELSINRTASSKGARKVVIKPLDNEYPLYHYNWVQNNIKKVEEATNGRVGYVYIPDMGPDGLNEFARYFYPQLDKEALIIDDRANGGGNVSPMIIERLLREPYRLTMRRGSTKIGTIPDATLVGPKVLLINKYSASDGDLFPWSFKANKIGKVIGTRTWGGIIGISGPLPYMDGTDVRVPFFTNYDAKTGQWIVENHGVDPDILIDNDPVKEQSGEDQQLNKAIEVILQELKDRKPLSLIHISEPTRLRCIS
;
A
#
# COMPACT_ATOMS: atom_id res chain seq x y z
N ASN A 1 41.37 1.84 25.27
CA ASN A 1 41.75 3.25 25.08
C ASN A 1 40.46 4.05 24.82
N ALA A 2 40.19 5.04 25.69
CA ALA A 2 39.04 5.95 25.46
C ALA A 2 39.29 6.76 24.20
N VAL A 3 38.29 6.84 23.34
CA VAL A 3 38.33 7.67 22.14
C VAL A 3 38.26 9.13 22.56
N LYS A 4 39.29 9.90 22.20
CA LYS A 4 39.31 11.33 22.47
C LYS A 4 38.58 12.04 21.32
N ILE A 5 37.46 12.63 21.63
CA ILE A 5 36.68 13.45 20.69
C ILE A 5 37.12 14.90 20.85
N ASP A 6 37.50 15.53 19.75
CA ASP A 6 37.78 16.98 19.69
C ASP A 6 36.59 17.65 18.98
N PRO A 7 35.68 18.31 19.72
CA PRO A 7 34.51 18.98 19.14
C PRO A 7 34.84 20.35 18.49
N GLU A 8 35.99 20.95 18.82
CA GLU A 8 36.34 22.26 18.31
C GLU A 8 36.62 22.21 16.79
N GLY A 9 35.95 23.05 16.02
CA GLY A 9 36.10 23.08 14.57
C GLY A 9 35.54 21.89 13.81
N LEU A 10 34.80 20.98 14.47
CA LEU A 10 34.23 19.79 13.84
C LEU A 10 33.42 20.04 12.56
N PRO A 11 32.56 21.08 12.47
CA PRO A 11 31.86 21.41 11.23
C PRO A 11 32.76 21.75 10.05
N GLY A 12 33.93 22.38 10.32
CA GLY A 12 34.93 22.72 9.29
C GLY A 12 35.76 21.53 8.81
N ARG A 13 35.67 20.38 9.49
CA ARG A 13 36.40 19.15 9.12
C ARG A 13 35.52 18.16 8.35
N LEU A 14 34.25 18.53 8.04
CA LEU A 14 33.39 17.70 7.22
C LEU A 14 33.86 17.67 5.78
N ILE A 15 34.11 16.48 5.26
CA ILE A 15 34.49 16.25 3.86
C ILE A 15 33.37 15.48 3.18
N LYS A 16 32.85 16.03 2.07
CA LYS A 16 31.91 15.32 1.21
C LYS A 16 32.69 14.44 0.23
N LEU A 17 32.48 13.13 0.30
CA LEU A 17 33.01 12.22 -0.70
C LEU A 17 32.28 12.39 -2.04
N PRO A 18 32.97 12.28 -3.20
CA PRO A 18 32.37 12.43 -4.53
C PRO A 18 31.64 11.15 -4.95
N LEU A 19 30.67 10.75 -4.14
CA LEU A 19 29.81 9.61 -4.39
C LEU A 19 28.44 10.09 -4.92
N GLN A 20 27.75 9.24 -5.65
CA GLN A 20 26.38 9.53 -6.11
C GLN A 20 25.44 9.63 -4.90
N ALA A 21 24.37 10.41 -5.04
CA ALA A 21 23.33 10.47 -4.02
C ALA A 21 22.67 9.08 -3.87
N GLY A 22 22.51 8.61 -2.64
CA GLY A 22 21.96 7.29 -2.35
C GLY A 22 21.90 6.98 -0.86
N ASN A 23 21.43 5.78 -0.54
CA ASN A 23 21.44 5.26 0.81
C ASN A 23 22.76 4.52 1.05
N TYR A 24 23.37 4.84 2.17
CA TYR A 24 24.65 4.29 2.61
C TYR A 24 24.52 3.88 4.06
N ASP A 25 24.93 2.67 4.38
CA ASP A 25 24.88 2.13 5.73
C ASP A 25 26.08 1.18 5.99
N ASN A 26 26.13 0.59 7.18
CA ASN A 26 27.12 -0.40 7.59
C ASN A 26 28.57 0.03 7.34
N PHE A 27 28.95 1.18 7.91
CA PHE A 27 30.25 1.79 7.68
C PHE A 27 31.38 1.16 8.50
N TYR A 28 32.51 0.93 7.86
CA TYR A 28 33.77 0.63 8.50
C TYR A 28 34.91 1.45 7.87
N SER A 29 35.92 1.86 8.66
CA SER A 29 37.08 2.58 8.14
C SER A 29 38.37 2.15 8.84
N ASP A 30 39.44 2.03 8.06
CA ASP A 30 40.80 1.83 8.55
C ASP A 30 41.65 3.16 8.54
N GLY A 31 40.96 4.27 8.29
CA GLY A 31 41.58 5.61 8.14
C GLY A 31 42.17 5.89 6.75
N LYS A 32 42.27 4.91 5.86
CA LYS A 32 42.71 5.07 4.45
C LYS A 32 41.60 4.74 3.47
N LYS A 33 40.72 3.83 3.85
CA LYS A 33 39.59 3.37 3.07
C LYS A 33 38.34 3.37 3.94
N VAL A 34 37.18 3.50 3.29
CA VAL A 34 35.87 3.40 3.92
C VAL A 34 35.10 2.32 3.20
N TRP A 35 34.71 1.28 3.93
CA TRP A 35 33.78 0.24 3.46
C TRP A 35 32.36 0.62 3.89
N TYR A 36 31.39 0.34 3.05
CA TYR A 36 29.97 0.63 3.32
C TYR A 36 29.06 -0.23 2.45
N ALA A 37 27.84 -0.39 2.87
CA ALA A 37 26.79 -0.97 2.05
C ALA A 37 26.07 0.11 1.25
N SER A 38 25.79 -0.17 -0.03
CA SER A 38 24.95 0.66 -0.89
C SER A 38 24.38 -0.17 -2.05
N GLY A 39 23.08 -0.09 -2.29
CA GLY A 39 22.43 -0.77 -3.41
C GLY A 39 22.55 -2.29 -3.38
N ARG A 40 22.41 -2.93 -2.24
CA ARG A 40 22.57 -4.37 -1.99
C ARG A 40 24.01 -4.90 -2.14
N SER A 41 25.01 -4.04 -2.19
CA SER A 41 26.41 -4.44 -2.36
C SER A 41 27.30 -3.82 -1.32
N THR A 42 28.35 -4.53 -0.90
CA THR A 42 29.44 -3.96 -0.13
C THR A 42 30.42 -3.29 -1.08
N LYS A 43 30.75 -2.04 -0.81
CA LYS A 43 31.68 -1.23 -1.58
C LYS A 43 32.79 -0.69 -0.69
N VAL A 44 33.89 -0.28 -1.29
CA VAL A 44 34.99 0.40 -0.64
C VAL A 44 35.37 1.66 -1.38
N TYR A 45 35.56 2.76 -0.65
CA TYR A 45 36.11 3.99 -1.18
C TYR A 45 37.54 4.21 -0.67
N ASP A 46 38.49 4.32 -1.58
CA ASP A 46 39.88 4.62 -1.29
C ASP A 46 40.07 6.15 -1.22
N LEU A 47 40.37 6.67 -0.02
CA LEU A 47 40.48 8.11 0.21
C LEU A 47 41.62 8.76 -0.55
N ALA A 48 42.75 8.06 -0.74
CA ALA A 48 43.91 8.59 -1.45
C ALA A 48 43.72 8.59 -2.98
N LYS A 49 43.10 7.51 -3.50
CA LYS A 49 42.86 7.37 -4.95
C LYS A 49 41.57 8.03 -5.38
N GLN A 50 40.70 8.43 -4.45
CA GLN A 50 39.37 8.98 -4.70
C GLN A 50 38.53 8.07 -5.61
N LYS A 51 38.57 6.76 -5.37
CA LYS A 51 37.94 5.74 -6.21
C LYS A 51 37.08 4.80 -5.40
N GLU A 52 35.86 4.55 -5.89
CA GLU A 52 34.96 3.51 -5.39
C GLU A 52 35.20 2.19 -6.12
N GLU A 53 35.16 1.07 -5.40
CA GLU A 53 35.21 -0.28 -5.96
C GLU A 53 34.16 -1.17 -5.25
N ILE A 54 33.65 -2.15 -5.98
CA ILE A 54 32.70 -3.13 -5.41
C ILE A 54 33.53 -4.25 -4.77
N VAL A 55 33.35 -4.43 -3.45
CA VAL A 55 33.98 -5.50 -2.68
C VAL A 55 33.24 -6.82 -2.86
N ALA A 56 31.90 -6.77 -2.76
CA ALA A 56 31.04 -7.94 -2.95
C ALA A 56 29.67 -7.49 -3.47
N GLU A 57 29.27 -8.06 -4.61
CA GLU A 57 28.00 -7.79 -5.23
C GLU A 57 26.87 -8.63 -4.61
N GLY A 58 25.75 -8.00 -4.27
CA GLY A 58 24.62 -8.67 -3.64
C GLY A 58 24.90 -9.18 -2.22
N ALA A 59 25.91 -8.65 -1.53
CA ALA A 59 26.33 -9.10 -0.21
C ALA A 59 26.56 -7.92 0.75
N TYR A 60 26.22 -8.12 2.02
CA TYR A 60 26.51 -7.22 3.13
C TYR A 60 27.68 -7.77 3.94
N MET A 61 28.42 -6.90 4.61
CA MET A 61 29.63 -7.24 5.34
C MET A 61 29.50 -6.84 6.82
N ASP A 62 30.01 -7.70 7.69
CA ASP A 62 30.31 -7.38 9.08
C ASP A 62 31.77 -7.70 9.40
N VAL A 63 32.46 -6.82 10.13
CA VAL A 63 33.88 -6.92 10.39
C VAL A 63 34.10 -7.48 11.78
N ALA A 64 34.90 -8.54 11.86
CA ALA A 64 35.28 -9.15 13.13
C ALA A 64 36.02 -8.16 14.04
N ALA A 65 35.84 -8.25 15.36
CA ALA A 65 36.41 -7.33 16.35
C ALA A 65 37.95 -7.20 16.28
N ASN A 66 38.65 -8.21 15.76
CA ASN A 66 40.10 -8.19 15.57
C ASN A 66 40.53 -7.52 14.24
N HIS A 67 39.57 -7.09 13.41
CA HIS A 67 39.78 -6.47 12.10
C HIS A 67 40.61 -7.29 11.09
N ARG A 68 40.63 -8.62 11.25
CA ARG A 68 41.40 -9.53 10.36
C ARG A 68 40.52 -10.36 9.44
N LYS A 69 39.25 -10.46 9.76
CA LYS A 69 38.24 -11.21 9.00
C LYS A 69 36.99 -10.37 8.86
N ALA A 70 36.23 -10.61 7.80
CA ALA A 70 34.91 -10.12 7.63
C ALA A 70 33.95 -11.25 7.26
N LEU A 71 32.73 -11.18 7.79
CA LEU A 71 31.64 -12.07 7.47
C LEU A 71 30.80 -11.39 6.38
N PHE A 72 30.57 -12.09 5.27
CA PHE A 72 29.69 -11.62 4.21
C PHE A 72 28.40 -12.43 4.19
N PHE A 73 27.28 -11.72 4.09
CA PHE A 73 25.92 -12.27 3.97
C PHE A 73 25.47 -12.11 2.53
N LYS A 74 25.27 -13.20 1.79
CA LYS A 74 24.74 -13.20 0.43
C LYS A 74 23.57 -14.16 0.29
N GLY A 75 22.36 -13.62 0.23
CA GLY A 75 21.16 -14.44 0.37
C GLY A 75 21.16 -15.15 1.72
N ASN A 76 21.01 -16.48 1.73
CA ASN A 76 21.04 -17.31 2.93
C ASN A 76 22.44 -17.87 3.25
N ASN A 77 23.46 -17.49 2.48
CA ASN A 77 24.81 -18.03 2.64
C ASN A 77 25.71 -17.04 3.39
N LEU A 78 26.59 -17.60 4.23
CA LEU A 78 27.62 -16.90 4.99
C LEU A 78 29.00 -17.22 4.44
N TYR A 79 29.84 -16.19 4.30
CA TYR A 79 31.20 -16.33 3.80
C TYR A 79 32.16 -15.60 4.72
N ILE A 80 33.29 -16.24 5.08
CA ILE A 80 34.32 -15.62 5.89
C ILE A 80 35.54 -15.33 5.01
N CYS A 81 35.88 -14.06 4.89
CA CYS A 81 36.99 -13.59 4.08
C CYS A 81 38.03 -12.87 4.92
N ASP A 82 39.27 -12.80 4.42
CA ASP A 82 40.31 -11.96 5.03
C ASP A 82 39.92 -10.48 4.90
N PHE A 83 40.25 -9.72 5.92
CA PHE A 83 40.00 -8.29 5.98
C PHE A 83 41.23 -7.52 6.44
N PRO A 84 41.54 -6.33 5.91
CA PRO A 84 40.79 -5.56 4.92
C PRO A 84 40.97 -6.12 3.50
N CYS A 85 39.89 -6.08 2.71
CA CYS A 85 39.90 -6.49 1.31
C CYS A 85 39.21 -5.45 0.41
N THR A 86 39.58 -5.40 -0.86
CA THR A 86 38.95 -4.62 -1.90
C THR A 86 38.08 -5.46 -2.85
N LYS A 87 38.23 -6.78 -2.75
CA LYS A 87 37.41 -7.78 -3.42
C LYS A 87 37.31 -9.02 -2.52
N ALA A 88 36.10 -9.39 -2.18
CA ALA A 88 35.85 -10.59 -1.37
C ALA A 88 35.79 -11.83 -2.26
N SER A 89 36.39 -12.94 -1.78
CA SER A 89 36.17 -14.27 -2.37
C SER A 89 34.97 -14.92 -1.67
N LEU A 90 33.88 -15.11 -2.41
CA LEU A 90 32.65 -15.75 -1.93
C LEU A 90 32.46 -17.13 -2.57
N GLU A 91 33.55 -17.93 -2.57
CA GLU A 91 33.58 -19.25 -3.20
C GLU A 91 33.16 -20.36 -2.24
N GLU A 92 33.61 -20.28 -0.99
CA GLU A 92 33.26 -21.25 0.04
C GLU A 92 32.35 -20.63 1.09
N ASN A 93 31.13 -21.14 1.18
CA ASN A 93 30.20 -20.73 2.24
C ASN A 93 30.49 -21.50 3.55
N VAL A 94 30.15 -20.88 4.66
CA VAL A 94 30.15 -21.53 5.97
C VAL A 94 29.06 -22.62 5.96
N ASN A 95 29.47 -23.86 6.21
CA ASN A 95 28.50 -24.96 6.33
C ASN A 95 27.71 -24.81 7.64
N LEU A 96 26.39 -24.67 7.54
CA LEU A 96 25.45 -24.58 8.66
C LEU A 96 24.53 -25.81 8.76
N ASP A 97 24.73 -26.83 7.92
CA ASP A 97 23.83 -27.98 7.83
C ASP A 97 23.75 -28.78 9.14
N ASP A 98 24.82 -28.75 9.94
CA ASP A 98 24.92 -29.43 11.24
C ASP A 98 24.41 -28.56 12.41
N MET A 99 24.03 -27.30 12.15
CA MET A 99 23.43 -26.39 13.16
C MET A 99 21.96 -26.73 13.40
N ILE A 100 21.70 -27.83 14.08
CA ILE A 100 20.38 -28.32 14.43
C ILE A 100 20.12 -28.09 15.91
N ALA A 101 19.06 -27.38 16.27
CA ALA A 101 18.58 -27.24 17.64
C ALA A 101 17.23 -27.96 17.79
N PRO A 102 17.07 -28.84 18.80
CA PRO A 102 15.76 -29.38 19.10
C PRO A 102 14.86 -28.31 19.68
N ILE A 103 13.62 -28.24 19.19
CA ILE A 103 12.61 -27.30 19.67
C ILE A 103 11.61 -28.07 20.52
N ASP A 104 11.42 -27.63 21.77
CA ASP A 104 10.31 -28.04 22.62
C ASP A 104 9.19 -27.01 22.47
N TYR A 105 8.21 -27.30 21.67
CA TYR A 105 7.09 -26.39 21.40
C TYR A 105 6.32 -25.98 22.67
N SER A 106 6.29 -26.83 23.69
CA SER A 106 5.57 -26.48 24.93
C SER A 106 6.29 -25.36 25.69
N GLN A 107 7.61 -25.41 25.72
CA GLN A 107 8.44 -24.35 26.34
C GLN A 107 8.46 -23.08 25.48
N GLU A 108 8.59 -23.23 24.16
CA GLU A 108 8.53 -22.11 23.22
C GLU A 108 7.21 -21.35 23.31
N TRP A 109 6.09 -22.06 23.31
CA TRP A 109 4.77 -21.42 23.41
C TRP A 109 4.52 -20.76 24.75
N ALA A 110 5.02 -21.33 25.84
CA ALA A 110 4.97 -20.67 27.16
C ALA A 110 5.78 -19.37 27.16
N GLN A 111 6.96 -19.38 26.51
CA GLN A 111 7.79 -18.18 26.36
C GLN A 111 7.09 -17.13 25.49
N ILE A 112 6.55 -17.50 24.32
CA ILE A 112 5.84 -16.58 23.41
C ILE A 112 4.66 -15.92 24.11
N PHE A 113 3.87 -16.66 24.89
CA PHE A 113 2.78 -16.12 25.70
C PHE A 113 3.28 -15.09 26.72
N ASP A 114 4.35 -15.42 27.46
CA ASP A 114 4.94 -14.52 28.45
C ASP A 114 5.56 -13.27 27.81
N GLU A 115 6.23 -13.41 26.65
CA GLU A 115 6.79 -12.30 25.88
C GLU A 115 5.67 -11.38 25.35
N THR A 116 4.57 -11.93 24.89
CA THR A 116 3.40 -11.14 24.47
C THR A 116 2.86 -10.32 25.63
N TRP A 117 2.65 -10.95 26.79
CA TRP A 117 2.16 -10.25 27.97
C TRP A 117 3.10 -9.10 28.36
N ARG A 118 4.43 -9.33 28.35
CA ARG A 118 5.44 -8.31 28.64
C ARG A 118 5.43 -7.19 27.61
N ALA A 119 5.36 -7.53 26.32
CA ALA A 119 5.33 -6.56 25.23
C ALA A 119 4.15 -5.59 25.39
N PHE A 120 2.97 -6.11 25.76
CA PHE A 120 1.81 -5.26 26.03
C PHE A 120 1.97 -4.46 27.32
N ARG A 121 2.44 -5.06 28.42
CA ARG A 121 2.70 -4.36 29.69
C ARG A 121 3.61 -3.14 29.49
N ASP A 122 4.67 -3.32 28.69
CA ASP A 122 5.73 -2.32 28.55
C ASP A 122 5.50 -1.34 27.40
N GLY A 123 4.67 -1.73 26.42
CA GLY A 123 4.45 -0.98 25.17
C GLY A 123 3.05 -0.44 24.95
N PHE A 124 2.05 -0.87 25.72
CA PHE A 124 0.69 -0.37 25.56
C PHE A 124 0.62 1.13 25.88
N TYR A 125 -0.09 1.88 25.07
CA TYR A 125 -0.09 3.35 25.10
C TYR A 125 -0.65 4.00 26.38
N LEU A 126 -1.37 3.22 27.22
CA LEU A 126 -1.83 3.65 28.54
C LEU A 126 -1.28 2.72 29.62
N GLU A 127 -0.56 3.28 30.56
CA GLU A 127 0.01 2.54 31.70
C GLU A 127 -1.04 1.79 32.52
N ASN A 128 -2.25 2.34 32.61
CA ASN A 128 -3.36 1.71 33.35
C ASN A 128 -4.10 0.62 32.58
N MET A 129 -3.64 0.24 31.37
CA MET A 129 -4.20 -0.86 30.56
C MET A 129 -5.73 -0.76 30.37
N HIS A 130 -6.28 0.43 30.12
CA HIS A 130 -7.73 0.72 30.10
C HIS A 130 -8.46 0.38 31.43
N GLY A 131 -7.74 0.30 32.53
CA GLY A 131 -8.27 -0.11 33.84
C GLY A 131 -8.32 -1.62 34.05
N ALA A 132 -7.81 -2.41 33.14
CA ALA A 132 -7.72 -3.86 33.25
C ALA A 132 -6.58 -4.27 34.22
N ASP A 133 -6.81 -5.25 35.07
CA ASP A 133 -5.75 -5.89 35.86
C ASP A 133 -4.97 -6.85 34.98
N TRP A 134 -3.90 -6.32 34.35
CA TRP A 134 -3.11 -7.05 33.37
C TRP A 134 -2.39 -8.29 33.95
N ASN A 135 -2.08 -8.27 35.28
CA ASN A 135 -1.52 -9.44 35.96
C ASN A 135 -2.58 -10.54 36.14
N ALA A 136 -3.77 -10.19 36.63
CA ALA A 136 -4.86 -11.15 36.78
C ALA A 136 -5.29 -11.74 35.40
N ILE A 137 -5.26 -10.95 34.33
CA ILE A 137 -5.51 -11.41 32.98
C ILE A 137 -4.44 -12.42 32.54
N LYS A 138 -3.16 -12.17 32.81
CA LYS A 138 -2.10 -13.15 32.56
C LYS A 138 -2.40 -14.48 33.22
N GLU A 139 -2.69 -14.47 34.53
CA GLU A 139 -2.98 -15.69 35.29
C GLU A 139 -4.19 -16.43 34.74
N LYS A 140 -5.25 -15.70 34.35
CA LYS A 140 -6.47 -16.25 33.74
C LYS A 140 -6.17 -17.06 32.48
N TYR A 141 -5.31 -16.58 31.61
CA TYR A 141 -5.03 -17.23 30.31
C TYR A 141 -3.84 -18.17 30.34
N ALA A 142 -2.86 -17.98 31.23
CA ALA A 142 -1.69 -18.83 31.34
C ALA A 142 -2.01 -20.31 31.60
N VAL A 143 -3.11 -20.59 32.33
CA VAL A 143 -3.56 -21.96 32.60
C VAL A 143 -3.97 -22.72 31.34
N LEU A 144 -4.28 -22.03 30.25
CA LEU A 144 -4.68 -22.62 28.97
C LEU A 144 -3.48 -23.01 28.10
N VAL A 145 -2.35 -22.34 28.26
CA VAL A 145 -1.15 -22.50 27.40
C VAL A 145 -0.66 -23.95 27.36
N PRO A 146 -0.57 -24.71 28.48
CA PRO A 146 -0.15 -26.12 28.44
C PRO A 146 -1.10 -27.04 27.68
N HIS A 147 -2.31 -26.58 27.39
CA HIS A 147 -3.32 -27.34 26.64
C HIS A 147 -3.31 -27.06 25.14
N ALA A 148 -2.57 -26.04 24.67
CA ALA A 148 -2.38 -25.79 23.24
C ALA A 148 -1.70 -27.00 22.57
N LYS A 149 -2.22 -27.39 21.41
CA LYS A 149 -1.70 -28.49 20.60
C LYS A 149 -1.09 -28.00 19.28
N THR A 150 -1.43 -26.80 18.89
CA THR A 150 -0.93 -26.14 17.67
C THR A 150 -0.57 -24.69 17.96
N ARG A 151 0.22 -24.10 17.08
CA ARG A 151 0.52 -22.66 17.16
C ARG A 151 -0.75 -21.81 17.01
N LEU A 152 -1.76 -22.31 16.32
CA LEU A 152 -3.07 -21.63 16.18
C LEU A 152 -3.83 -21.61 17.52
N ASP A 153 -3.76 -22.68 18.32
CA ASP A 153 -4.37 -22.69 19.65
C ASP A 153 -3.73 -21.63 20.54
N LEU A 154 -2.38 -21.52 20.48
CA LEU A 154 -1.66 -20.48 21.21
C LEU A 154 -2.08 -19.07 20.73
N ASN A 155 -2.20 -18.85 19.42
CA ASN A 155 -2.66 -17.57 18.90
C ASN A 155 -4.07 -17.21 19.35
N TYR A 156 -4.97 -18.20 19.42
CA TYR A 156 -6.30 -18.01 19.97
C TYR A 156 -6.25 -17.57 21.45
N ILE A 157 -5.46 -18.26 22.29
CA ILE A 157 -5.27 -17.93 23.70
C ILE A 157 -4.70 -16.50 23.86
N ILE A 158 -3.68 -16.16 23.08
CA ILE A 158 -3.10 -14.82 23.06
C ILE A 158 -4.13 -13.80 22.60
N GLY A 159 -4.89 -14.09 21.54
CA GLY A 159 -5.94 -13.24 21.00
C GLY A 159 -7.00 -12.91 22.06
N GLU A 160 -7.46 -13.90 22.80
CA GLU A 160 -8.41 -13.72 23.90
C GLU A 160 -7.81 -12.85 25.04
N MET A 161 -6.53 -13.08 25.38
CA MET A 161 -5.82 -12.27 26.39
C MET A 161 -5.74 -10.79 25.98
N ILE A 162 -5.33 -10.49 24.77
CA ILE A 162 -5.19 -9.10 24.31
C ILE A 162 -6.55 -8.43 24.06
N ALA A 163 -7.59 -9.19 23.77
CA ALA A 163 -8.95 -8.68 23.56
C ALA A 163 -9.55 -8.07 24.84
N GLU A 164 -9.09 -8.48 26.02
CA GLU A 164 -9.50 -7.86 27.31
C GLU A 164 -9.16 -6.36 27.38
N LEU A 165 -8.24 -5.89 26.55
CA LEU A 165 -7.89 -4.46 26.47
C LEU A 165 -8.87 -3.65 25.61
N ALA A 166 -9.85 -4.28 24.99
CA ALA A 166 -10.85 -3.62 24.13
C ALA A 166 -10.21 -2.65 23.10
N CYS A 167 -9.10 -3.06 22.48
CA CYS A 167 -8.38 -2.32 21.46
C CYS A 167 -8.37 -3.13 20.17
N GLY A 168 -9.00 -2.62 19.10
CA GLY A 168 -9.16 -3.33 17.84
C GLY A 168 -7.86 -3.51 17.05
N HIS A 169 -6.88 -2.64 17.28
CA HIS A 169 -5.65 -2.57 16.50
C HIS A 169 -4.47 -3.27 17.21
N ALA A 170 -4.65 -4.55 17.57
CA ALA A 170 -3.65 -5.40 18.21
C ALA A 170 -3.53 -6.71 17.44
N TYR A 171 -2.30 -7.16 17.13
CA TYR A 171 -2.09 -8.30 16.25
C TYR A 171 -1.00 -9.22 16.80
N VAL A 172 -1.22 -10.52 16.62
CA VAL A 172 -0.23 -11.58 16.78
C VAL A 172 -0.10 -12.33 15.46
N SER A 173 1.12 -12.54 15.00
CA SER A 173 1.37 -13.27 13.76
C SER A 173 0.95 -14.72 13.88
N PRO A 174 0.38 -15.33 12.81
CA PRO A 174 -0.20 -16.67 12.86
C PRO A 174 0.80 -17.81 13.12
N GLY A 175 2.10 -17.54 13.02
CA GLY A 175 3.13 -18.55 13.14
C GLY A 175 3.33 -19.38 11.88
N GLU A 176 4.18 -20.40 11.97
CA GLU A 176 4.44 -21.31 10.87
C GLU A 176 3.25 -22.24 10.66
N ILE A 177 2.38 -21.91 9.71
CA ILE A 177 1.29 -22.77 9.27
C ILE A 177 1.74 -23.42 7.97
N LYS A 178 2.02 -24.72 8.00
CA LYS A 178 2.24 -25.51 6.78
C LYS A 178 0.91 -25.62 6.03
N GLY A 179 0.65 -24.65 5.17
CA GLY A 179 -0.45 -24.74 4.22
C GLY A 179 -0.12 -25.65 3.03
N PRO A 180 -1.10 -26.06 2.25
CA PRO A 180 -0.85 -26.77 1.00
C PRO A 180 0.00 -25.88 0.07
N GLU A 181 0.86 -26.51 -0.71
CA GLU A 181 1.62 -25.83 -1.75
C GLU A 181 0.67 -25.11 -2.71
N ARG A 182 0.86 -23.81 -2.87
CA ARG A 182 0.03 -23.03 -3.79
C ARG A 182 0.53 -23.20 -5.21
N ILE A 183 -0.33 -23.71 -6.08
CA ILE A 183 -0.08 -23.77 -7.52
C ILE A 183 -0.42 -22.41 -8.11
N PRO A 184 0.56 -21.68 -8.71
CA PRO A 184 0.31 -20.37 -9.30
C PRO A 184 -0.68 -20.48 -10.45
N MET A 185 -1.83 -19.80 -10.36
CA MET A 185 -2.87 -19.80 -11.37
C MET A 185 -2.56 -18.73 -12.45
N GLY A 186 -2.56 -19.14 -13.71
CA GLY A 186 -2.48 -18.21 -14.84
C GLY A 186 -3.83 -17.51 -15.05
N LEU A 187 -3.83 -16.18 -15.08
CA LEU A 187 -5.04 -15.35 -15.21
C LEU A 187 -4.95 -14.54 -16.51
N LEU A 188 -6.11 -14.34 -17.15
CA LEU A 188 -6.18 -13.78 -18.52
C LEU A 188 -6.53 -12.29 -18.54
N GLY A 189 -6.91 -11.71 -17.40
CA GLY A 189 -7.41 -10.33 -17.35
C GLY A 189 -8.69 -10.17 -18.17
N ALA A 190 -9.59 -11.13 -18.11
CA ALA A 190 -10.82 -11.19 -18.88
C ALA A 190 -11.93 -11.95 -18.12
N GLU A 191 -13.17 -11.57 -18.39
CA GLU A 191 -14.36 -12.30 -17.94
C GLU A 191 -14.74 -13.31 -19.02
N LEU A 192 -15.00 -14.55 -18.61
CA LEU A 192 -15.23 -15.69 -19.51
C LEU A 192 -16.56 -16.36 -19.18
N SER A 193 -17.27 -16.79 -20.21
CA SER A 193 -18.42 -17.70 -20.08
C SER A 193 -18.24 -18.96 -20.92
N ARG A 194 -18.77 -20.08 -20.43
CA ARG A 194 -18.73 -21.35 -21.15
C ARG A 194 -19.97 -21.46 -22.04
N ASP A 195 -19.77 -21.75 -23.33
CA ASP A 195 -20.88 -21.99 -24.24
C ASP A 195 -21.43 -23.43 -24.16
N LYS A 196 -22.52 -23.71 -24.87
CA LYS A 196 -23.14 -25.03 -24.92
C LYS A 196 -22.24 -26.12 -25.52
N GLY A 197 -21.27 -25.74 -26.35
CA GLY A 197 -20.29 -26.64 -26.96
C GLY A 197 -19.07 -26.90 -26.08
N GLY A 198 -18.99 -26.24 -24.92
CA GLY A 198 -17.91 -26.38 -23.96
C GLY A 198 -16.72 -25.46 -24.19
N PHE A 199 -16.74 -24.65 -25.25
CA PHE A 199 -15.71 -23.63 -25.48
C PHE A 199 -15.95 -22.40 -24.62
N TYR A 200 -14.91 -21.62 -24.32
CA TYR A 200 -14.99 -20.43 -23.47
C TYR A 200 -14.97 -19.15 -24.30
N ARG A 201 -16.08 -18.42 -24.21
CA ARG A 201 -16.22 -17.10 -24.81
C ARG A 201 -15.57 -16.05 -23.93
N ILE A 202 -14.87 -15.11 -24.55
CA ILE A 202 -14.35 -13.91 -23.89
C ILE A 202 -15.47 -12.87 -23.90
N ASP A 203 -16.11 -12.67 -22.74
CA ASP A 203 -17.24 -11.76 -22.62
C ASP A 203 -16.75 -10.33 -22.51
N LYS A 204 -15.66 -10.13 -21.76
CA LYS A 204 -15.05 -8.82 -21.54
C LYS A 204 -13.54 -8.96 -21.37
N ILE A 205 -12.79 -8.05 -21.95
CA ILE A 205 -11.35 -7.91 -21.71
C ILE A 205 -11.13 -6.67 -20.85
N LEU A 206 -10.41 -6.82 -19.73
CA LEU A 206 -10.05 -5.71 -18.88
C LEU A 206 -8.94 -4.89 -19.57
N PRO A 207 -9.22 -3.68 -20.06
CA PRO A 207 -8.27 -2.97 -20.94
C PRO A 207 -7.01 -2.51 -20.19
N GLY A 208 -7.13 -2.16 -18.92
CA GLY A 208 -6.01 -1.75 -18.10
C GLY A 208 -5.33 -0.46 -18.56
N ALA A 209 -4.13 -0.22 -18.03
CA ALA A 209 -3.32 0.95 -18.31
C ALA A 209 -2.18 0.64 -19.28
N ILE A 210 -2.07 1.40 -20.36
CA ILE A 210 -1.03 1.20 -21.38
C ILE A 210 0.40 1.46 -20.89
N TYR A 211 0.53 2.25 -19.81
CA TYR A 211 1.82 2.64 -19.23
C TYR A 211 2.38 1.62 -18.21
N SER A 212 1.63 0.59 -17.86
CA SER A 212 2.05 -0.41 -16.87
C SER A 212 1.76 -1.84 -17.34
N GLN A 213 2.79 -2.68 -17.41
CA GLN A 213 2.61 -4.09 -17.73
C GLN A 213 1.78 -4.85 -16.69
N LYS A 214 1.88 -4.46 -15.40
CA LYS A 214 1.11 -5.07 -14.30
C LYS A 214 -0.39 -4.74 -14.37
N LEU A 215 -0.75 -3.64 -15.05
CA LEU A 215 -2.13 -3.18 -15.22
C LEU A 215 -2.61 -3.42 -16.67
N ARG A 216 -2.17 -4.48 -17.33
CA ARG A 216 -2.57 -4.80 -18.70
C ARG A 216 -2.99 -6.25 -18.80
N SER A 217 -4.15 -6.49 -19.44
CA SER A 217 -4.54 -7.85 -19.79
C SER A 217 -3.54 -8.44 -20.82
N PRO A 218 -3.06 -9.67 -20.64
CA PRO A 218 -2.21 -10.33 -21.63
C PRO A 218 -2.89 -10.49 -22.98
N LEU A 219 -4.22 -10.43 -23.03
CA LEU A 219 -4.98 -10.48 -24.29
C LEU A 219 -4.93 -9.17 -25.09
N THR A 220 -4.50 -8.06 -24.46
CA THR A 220 -4.36 -6.74 -25.11
C THR A 220 -2.94 -6.43 -25.57
N GLU A 221 -2.00 -7.36 -25.39
CA GLU A 221 -0.61 -7.15 -25.84
C GLU A 221 -0.52 -6.97 -27.36
N PRO A 222 0.43 -6.14 -27.85
CA PRO A 222 0.61 -5.92 -29.26
C PRO A 222 0.80 -7.23 -30.04
N GLY A 223 0.07 -7.37 -31.15
CA GLY A 223 0.14 -8.56 -32.00
C GLY A 223 -0.80 -9.71 -31.59
N ILE A 224 -1.37 -9.71 -30.41
CA ILE A 224 -2.31 -10.76 -29.95
C ILE A 224 -3.65 -10.67 -30.68
N GLY A 225 -4.22 -9.47 -30.84
CA GLY A 225 -5.41 -9.20 -31.65
C GLY A 225 -6.66 -10.00 -31.24
N VAL A 226 -6.77 -10.40 -29.97
CA VAL A 226 -7.96 -11.03 -29.38
C VAL A 226 -8.99 -9.94 -29.09
N LYS A 227 -10.27 -10.27 -29.24
CA LYS A 227 -11.39 -9.35 -29.02
C LYS A 227 -12.46 -9.98 -28.16
N GLU A 228 -13.24 -9.15 -27.53
CA GLU A 228 -14.49 -9.55 -26.88
C GLU A 228 -15.39 -10.26 -27.90
N GLY A 229 -16.01 -11.36 -27.49
CA GLY A 229 -16.77 -12.24 -28.35
C GLY A 229 -15.97 -13.37 -29.01
N ASP A 230 -14.64 -13.33 -29.01
CA ASP A 230 -13.80 -14.45 -29.45
C ASP A 230 -13.91 -15.62 -28.45
N TYR A 231 -13.59 -16.82 -28.94
CA TYR A 231 -13.61 -18.08 -28.17
C TYR A 231 -12.21 -18.61 -27.96
N ILE A 232 -11.90 -19.02 -26.75
CA ILE A 232 -10.71 -19.82 -26.43
C ILE A 232 -11.08 -21.28 -26.65
N THR A 233 -10.58 -21.89 -27.70
CA THR A 233 -10.93 -23.26 -28.09
C THR A 233 -9.94 -24.31 -27.60
N ALA A 234 -8.69 -23.92 -27.33
CA ALA A 234 -7.67 -24.77 -26.72
C ALA A 234 -6.62 -23.93 -25.97
N ILE A 235 -5.95 -24.55 -25.00
CA ILE A 235 -4.80 -24.04 -24.26
C ILE A 235 -3.69 -25.09 -24.35
N ASP A 236 -2.51 -24.71 -24.83
CA ASP A 236 -1.37 -25.61 -25.10
C ASP A 236 -1.79 -26.90 -25.85
N GLY A 237 -2.68 -26.75 -26.81
CA GLY A 237 -3.19 -27.85 -27.63
C GLY A 237 -4.32 -28.68 -26.98
N ILE A 238 -4.64 -28.48 -25.72
CA ILE A 238 -5.75 -29.18 -25.02
C ILE A 238 -7.04 -28.40 -25.25
N SER A 239 -8.06 -29.05 -25.82
CA SER A 239 -9.35 -28.42 -26.08
C SER A 239 -10.05 -27.99 -24.78
N THR A 240 -10.52 -26.75 -24.72
CA THR A 240 -11.29 -26.25 -23.57
C THR A 240 -12.64 -26.94 -23.42
N ALA A 241 -13.18 -27.53 -24.49
CA ALA A 241 -14.42 -28.29 -24.43
C ALA A 241 -14.30 -29.61 -23.64
N THR A 242 -13.07 -30.10 -23.41
CA THR A 242 -12.84 -31.37 -22.68
C THR A 242 -12.72 -31.19 -21.18
N VAL A 243 -12.78 -29.96 -20.67
CA VAL A 243 -12.66 -29.65 -19.23
C VAL A 243 -13.90 -28.90 -18.73
N ASP A 244 -14.25 -29.14 -17.49
CA ASP A 244 -15.38 -28.44 -16.88
C ASP A 244 -15.03 -27.00 -16.45
N ASN A 245 -13.74 -26.77 -16.18
CA ASN A 245 -13.24 -25.48 -15.77
C ASN A 245 -11.94 -25.16 -16.51
N ILE A 246 -11.95 -24.07 -17.30
CA ILE A 246 -10.79 -23.60 -18.08
C ILE A 246 -9.55 -23.34 -17.21
N TYR A 247 -9.74 -22.91 -15.96
CA TYR A 247 -8.62 -22.62 -15.06
C TYR A 247 -7.80 -23.87 -14.69
N SER A 248 -8.35 -25.09 -14.87
CA SER A 248 -7.56 -26.32 -14.72
C SER A 248 -6.42 -26.42 -15.75
N LEU A 249 -6.60 -25.83 -16.94
CA LEU A 249 -5.57 -25.75 -17.99
C LEU A 249 -4.58 -24.59 -17.77
N LEU A 250 -4.90 -23.69 -16.86
CA LEU A 250 -4.08 -22.51 -16.50
C LEU A 250 -3.33 -22.68 -15.18
N ALA A 251 -3.55 -23.81 -14.48
CA ALA A 251 -2.79 -24.14 -13.27
C ALA A 251 -1.30 -24.27 -13.57
N GLY A 252 -0.45 -23.59 -12.79
CA GLY A 252 1.00 -23.52 -13.01
C GLY A 252 1.44 -22.62 -14.17
N LYS A 253 0.51 -21.88 -14.79
CA LYS A 253 0.80 -21.03 -15.97
C LYS A 253 1.02 -19.56 -15.66
N ALA A 254 0.93 -19.15 -14.41
CA ALA A 254 1.22 -17.77 -14.03
C ALA A 254 2.65 -17.38 -14.47
N ASN A 255 2.76 -16.29 -15.23
CA ASN A 255 4.03 -15.81 -15.78
C ASN A 255 4.76 -16.78 -16.73
N VAL A 256 4.11 -17.84 -17.22
CA VAL A 256 4.65 -18.83 -18.17
C VAL A 256 4.04 -18.60 -19.56
N LEU A 257 4.87 -18.61 -20.61
CA LEU A 257 4.38 -18.50 -21.98
C LEU A 257 3.40 -19.64 -22.29
N THR A 258 2.19 -19.29 -22.70
CA THR A 258 1.06 -20.21 -22.89
C THR A 258 0.42 -19.95 -24.24
N GLU A 259 0.23 -21.00 -25.02
CA GLU A 259 -0.44 -20.92 -26.33
C GLU A 259 -1.95 -21.01 -26.17
N LEU A 260 -2.68 -20.05 -26.70
CA LEU A 260 -4.13 -20.08 -26.83
C LEU A 260 -4.54 -20.29 -28.29
N SER A 261 -5.49 -21.18 -28.53
CA SER A 261 -6.19 -21.28 -29.82
C SER A 261 -7.46 -20.43 -29.75
N ILE A 262 -7.53 -19.39 -30.59
CA ILE A 262 -8.58 -18.38 -30.59
C ILE A 262 -9.39 -18.46 -31.87
N ASN A 263 -10.72 -18.40 -31.77
CA ASN A 263 -11.62 -18.39 -32.91
C ASN A 263 -12.75 -17.36 -32.69
N ARG A 264 -13.34 -16.86 -33.75
CA ARG A 264 -14.52 -15.99 -33.71
C ARG A 264 -15.83 -16.73 -33.47
N THR A 265 -15.80 -18.05 -33.64
CA THR A 265 -16.95 -18.94 -33.45
C THR A 265 -16.58 -20.05 -32.45
N ALA A 266 -17.59 -20.65 -31.80
CA ALA A 266 -17.43 -21.79 -30.92
C ALA A 266 -17.02 -23.07 -31.67
N SER A 267 -15.85 -23.05 -32.30
CA SER A 267 -15.31 -24.12 -33.14
C SER A 267 -13.79 -24.13 -33.11
N SER A 268 -13.19 -25.32 -33.06
CA SER A 268 -11.73 -25.49 -33.24
C SER A 268 -11.27 -25.32 -34.66
N LYS A 269 -12.19 -25.52 -35.64
CA LYS A 269 -11.85 -25.41 -37.08
C LYS A 269 -11.57 -23.95 -37.45
N GLY A 270 -10.37 -23.68 -37.92
CA GLY A 270 -9.94 -22.33 -38.32
C GLY A 270 -9.48 -21.45 -37.15
N ALA A 271 -9.30 -22.00 -35.97
CA ALA A 271 -8.72 -21.28 -34.85
C ALA A 271 -7.28 -20.87 -35.16
N ARG A 272 -6.93 -19.63 -34.79
CA ARG A 272 -5.56 -19.11 -34.87
C ARG A 272 -4.87 -19.28 -33.52
N LYS A 273 -3.56 -19.42 -33.53
CA LYS A 273 -2.75 -19.55 -32.33
C LYS A 273 -2.17 -18.19 -31.93
N VAL A 274 -2.19 -17.90 -30.66
CA VAL A 274 -1.53 -16.75 -30.01
C VAL A 274 -0.78 -17.23 -28.79
N VAL A 275 0.35 -16.61 -28.49
CA VAL A 275 1.12 -16.90 -27.28
C VAL A 275 1.04 -15.70 -26.37
N ILE A 276 0.64 -15.95 -25.15
CA ILE A 276 0.50 -14.94 -24.10
C ILE A 276 1.33 -15.32 -22.88
N LYS A 277 1.50 -14.38 -21.97
CA LYS A 277 2.06 -14.61 -20.63
C LYS A 277 0.96 -14.30 -19.59
N PRO A 278 0.23 -15.31 -19.09
CA PRO A 278 -0.83 -15.10 -18.10
C PRO A 278 -0.33 -14.39 -16.85
N LEU A 279 -1.20 -13.60 -16.23
CA LEU A 279 -0.92 -12.91 -14.97
C LEU A 279 -0.95 -13.90 -13.79
N ASP A 280 -0.27 -13.55 -12.72
CA ASP A 280 -0.38 -14.23 -11.42
C ASP A 280 -1.45 -13.62 -10.51
N ASN A 281 -1.82 -12.36 -10.79
CA ASN A 281 -2.84 -11.62 -10.07
C ASN A 281 -3.53 -10.61 -11.00
N GLU A 282 -4.84 -10.67 -11.12
CA GLU A 282 -5.63 -9.72 -11.92
C GLU A 282 -6.45 -8.73 -11.09
N TYR A 283 -6.36 -8.81 -9.74
CA TYR A 283 -7.03 -7.85 -8.86
C TYR A 283 -6.66 -6.39 -9.16
N PRO A 284 -5.37 -6.03 -9.35
CA PRO A 284 -5.01 -4.65 -9.70
C PRO A 284 -5.66 -4.16 -11.01
N LEU A 285 -5.89 -5.08 -11.95
CA LEU A 285 -6.53 -4.78 -13.21
C LEU A 285 -8.03 -4.52 -13.05
N TYR A 286 -8.73 -5.37 -12.27
CA TYR A 286 -10.13 -5.14 -11.91
C TYR A 286 -10.31 -3.83 -11.15
N HIS A 287 -9.46 -3.58 -10.16
CA HIS A 287 -9.46 -2.35 -9.38
C HIS A 287 -9.28 -1.11 -10.25
N TYR A 288 -8.28 -1.10 -11.12
CA TYR A 288 -8.05 -0.02 -12.08
C TYR A 288 -9.29 0.26 -12.94
N ASN A 289 -9.88 -0.79 -13.51
CA ASN A 289 -11.07 -0.65 -14.35
C ASN A 289 -12.28 -0.12 -13.55
N TRP A 290 -12.44 -0.54 -12.29
CA TRP A 290 -13.48 -0.03 -11.41
C TRP A 290 -13.32 1.48 -11.16
N VAL A 291 -12.10 1.94 -10.85
CA VAL A 291 -11.80 3.38 -10.69
C VAL A 291 -12.09 4.16 -11.97
N GLN A 292 -11.64 3.66 -13.14
CA GLN A 292 -11.90 4.32 -14.42
C GLN A 292 -13.40 4.40 -14.74
N ASN A 293 -14.15 3.35 -14.44
CA ASN A 293 -15.59 3.35 -14.61
C ASN A 293 -16.30 4.37 -13.71
N ASN A 294 -15.83 4.53 -12.46
CA ASN A 294 -16.38 5.52 -11.55
C ASN A 294 -16.07 6.96 -12.02
N ILE A 295 -14.85 7.22 -12.48
CA ILE A 295 -14.48 8.49 -13.10
C ILE A 295 -15.44 8.81 -14.26
N LYS A 296 -15.64 7.84 -15.16
CA LYS A 296 -16.52 7.99 -16.31
C LYS A 296 -17.99 8.25 -15.90
N LYS A 297 -18.51 7.49 -14.92
CA LYS A 297 -19.88 7.70 -14.39
C LYS A 297 -20.06 9.11 -13.84
N VAL A 298 -19.09 9.58 -13.04
CA VAL A 298 -19.16 10.94 -12.48
C VAL A 298 -19.08 11.99 -13.58
N GLU A 299 -18.19 11.82 -14.55
CA GLU A 299 -18.03 12.74 -15.68
C GLU A 299 -19.30 12.84 -16.53
N GLU A 300 -19.91 11.70 -16.90
CA GLU A 300 -21.14 11.65 -17.67
C GLU A 300 -22.32 12.25 -16.89
N ALA A 301 -22.50 11.88 -15.62
CA ALA A 301 -23.61 12.37 -14.80
C ALA A 301 -23.53 13.87 -14.48
N THR A 302 -22.34 14.47 -14.57
CA THR A 302 -22.11 15.88 -14.19
C THR A 302 -21.70 16.75 -15.37
N ASN A 303 -21.78 16.26 -16.60
CA ASN A 303 -21.30 16.94 -17.81
C ASN A 303 -19.85 17.42 -17.67
N GLY A 304 -18.98 16.60 -17.08
CA GLY A 304 -17.56 16.87 -16.89
C GLY A 304 -17.23 17.92 -15.82
N ARG A 305 -18.19 18.40 -15.03
CA ARG A 305 -18.01 19.47 -14.04
C ARG A 305 -17.37 18.97 -12.73
N VAL A 306 -17.56 17.71 -12.38
CA VAL A 306 -17.11 17.12 -11.12
C VAL A 306 -15.99 16.11 -11.36
N GLY A 307 -14.94 16.18 -10.55
CA GLY A 307 -13.87 15.20 -10.53
C GLY A 307 -14.15 14.04 -9.57
N TYR A 308 -13.44 12.94 -9.73
CA TYR A 308 -13.50 11.78 -8.84
C TYR A 308 -12.08 11.27 -8.55
N VAL A 309 -11.82 11.01 -7.27
CA VAL A 309 -10.54 10.44 -6.80
C VAL A 309 -10.84 9.31 -5.83
N TYR A 310 -10.27 8.13 -6.09
CA TYR A 310 -10.28 7.00 -5.16
C TYR A 310 -8.94 6.93 -4.43
N ILE A 311 -8.96 6.66 -3.12
CA ILE A 311 -7.78 6.53 -2.27
C ILE A 311 -7.79 5.14 -1.62
N PRO A 312 -7.00 4.17 -2.12
CA PRO A 312 -7.06 2.77 -1.66
C PRO A 312 -6.48 2.55 -0.25
N ASP A 313 -5.52 3.36 0.12
CA ASP A 313 -4.82 3.32 1.42
C ASP A 313 -4.26 4.71 1.75
N MET A 314 -3.75 4.88 2.95
CA MET A 314 -3.04 6.07 3.39
C MET A 314 -1.53 5.83 3.47
N GLY A 315 -1.00 5.02 2.55
CA GLY A 315 0.42 4.80 2.31
C GLY A 315 0.94 5.51 1.06
N PRO A 316 2.15 5.15 0.61
CA PRO A 316 2.75 5.71 -0.61
C PRO A 316 1.90 5.47 -1.86
N ASP A 317 1.24 4.31 -1.96
CA ASP A 317 0.42 3.96 -3.12
C ASP A 317 -0.84 4.83 -3.17
N GLY A 318 -1.56 5.00 -2.06
CA GLY A 318 -2.71 5.88 -1.97
C GLY A 318 -2.36 7.34 -2.22
N LEU A 319 -1.22 7.83 -1.72
CA LEU A 319 -0.75 9.18 -2.01
C LEU A 319 -0.42 9.38 -3.50
N ASN A 320 0.17 8.37 -4.15
CA ASN A 320 0.44 8.39 -5.58
C ASN A 320 -0.87 8.35 -6.40
N GLU A 321 -1.86 7.54 -6.00
CA GLU A 321 -3.18 7.53 -6.65
C GLU A 321 -3.90 8.86 -6.47
N PHE A 322 -3.89 9.42 -5.25
CA PHE A 322 -4.41 10.77 -5.01
C PHE A 322 -3.73 11.80 -5.94
N ALA A 323 -2.41 11.82 -6.03
CA ALA A 323 -1.70 12.75 -6.89
C ALA A 323 -2.04 12.53 -8.37
N ARG A 324 -2.11 11.27 -8.82
CA ARG A 324 -2.40 10.89 -10.20
C ARG A 324 -3.78 11.40 -10.67
N TYR A 325 -4.77 11.33 -9.81
CA TYR A 325 -6.15 11.68 -10.19
C TYR A 325 -6.57 13.08 -9.71
N PHE A 326 -5.97 13.63 -8.67
CA PHE A 326 -6.30 14.97 -8.17
C PHE A 326 -5.77 16.07 -9.09
N TYR A 327 -4.48 16.06 -9.41
CA TYR A 327 -3.85 17.16 -10.17
C TYR A 327 -4.39 17.35 -11.59
N PRO A 328 -4.72 16.30 -12.37
CA PRO A 328 -5.34 16.49 -13.68
C PRO A 328 -6.77 17.06 -13.64
N GLN A 329 -7.42 17.04 -12.47
CA GLN A 329 -8.81 17.47 -12.28
C GLN A 329 -8.95 18.81 -11.55
N LEU A 330 -7.87 19.59 -11.43
CA LEU A 330 -7.89 20.90 -10.76
C LEU A 330 -8.74 21.95 -11.48
N ASP A 331 -9.12 21.72 -12.72
CA ASP A 331 -10.02 22.57 -13.48
C ASP A 331 -11.50 22.20 -13.29
N LYS A 332 -11.80 21.13 -12.56
CA LYS A 332 -13.18 20.76 -12.21
C LYS A 332 -13.75 21.72 -11.17
N GLU A 333 -15.07 21.86 -11.19
CA GLU A 333 -15.80 22.76 -10.29
C GLU A 333 -15.99 22.18 -8.88
N ALA A 334 -15.93 20.84 -8.75
CA ALA A 334 -16.11 20.11 -7.49
C ALA A 334 -15.40 18.76 -7.55
N LEU A 335 -15.31 18.08 -6.39
CA LEU A 335 -14.59 16.80 -6.26
C LEU A 335 -15.39 15.82 -5.40
N ILE A 336 -15.55 14.59 -5.88
CA ILE A 336 -15.93 13.43 -5.09
C ILE A 336 -14.66 12.68 -4.74
N ILE A 337 -14.44 12.45 -3.45
CA ILE A 337 -13.32 11.67 -2.92
C ILE A 337 -13.89 10.37 -2.39
N ASP A 338 -13.30 9.25 -2.77
CA ASP A 338 -13.77 7.93 -2.38
C ASP A 338 -12.71 7.25 -1.50
N ASP A 339 -13.04 7.13 -0.22
CA ASP A 339 -12.24 6.51 0.82
C ASP A 339 -12.79 5.12 1.21
N ARG A 340 -13.74 4.60 0.47
CA ARG A 340 -14.33 3.29 0.76
C ARG A 340 -13.29 2.19 0.65
N ALA A 341 -13.28 1.31 1.66
CA ALA A 341 -12.32 0.23 1.80
C ALA A 341 -10.84 0.69 1.86
N ASN A 342 -10.59 1.91 2.31
CA ASN A 342 -9.24 2.39 2.57
C ASN A 342 -8.62 1.66 3.76
N GLY A 343 -7.51 0.98 3.54
CA GLY A 343 -6.84 0.14 4.54
C GLY A 343 -6.02 0.90 5.60
N GLY A 344 -5.99 2.24 5.52
CA GLY A 344 -5.20 3.07 6.45
C GLY A 344 -3.74 3.27 6.04
N GLY A 345 -2.98 3.84 6.94
CA GLY A 345 -1.58 4.25 6.76
C GLY A 345 -1.23 5.44 7.64
N ASN A 346 -0.64 6.50 7.07
CA ASN A 346 -0.22 7.70 7.81
C ASN A 346 -0.11 8.98 6.96
N VAL A 347 -0.65 9.01 5.74
CA VAL A 347 -0.54 10.17 4.83
C VAL A 347 -1.80 11.05 4.78
N SER A 348 -2.86 10.71 5.52
CA SER A 348 -4.09 11.51 5.55
C SER A 348 -3.85 12.99 5.86
N PRO A 349 -2.91 13.40 6.77
CA PRO A 349 -2.65 14.82 7.02
C PRO A 349 -2.14 15.57 5.79
N MET A 350 -1.36 14.92 4.92
CA MET A 350 -0.84 15.53 3.69
C MET A 350 -1.97 15.78 2.68
N ILE A 351 -2.94 14.86 2.61
CA ILE A 351 -4.11 14.99 1.75
C ILE A 351 -5.05 16.06 2.29
N ILE A 352 -5.34 16.06 3.60
CA ILE A 352 -6.17 17.08 4.25
C ILE A 352 -5.58 18.48 4.03
N GLU A 353 -4.26 18.67 4.23
CA GLU A 353 -3.60 19.94 3.97
C GLU A 353 -3.82 20.41 2.52
N ARG A 354 -3.76 19.49 1.56
CA ARG A 354 -3.99 19.80 0.16
C ARG A 354 -5.44 20.20 -0.11
N LEU A 355 -6.39 19.53 0.50
CA LEU A 355 -7.83 19.79 0.34
C LEU A 355 -8.28 21.10 1.01
N LEU A 356 -7.57 21.53 2.07
CA LEU A 356 -7.82 22.77 2.81
C LEU A 356 -7.24 24.02 2.14
N ARG A 357 -6.45 23.88 1.07
CA ARG A 357 -5.83 25.04 0.42
C ARG A 357 -6.89 25.98 -0.10
N GLU A 358 -6.78 27.25 0.32
CA GLU A 358 -7.58 28.37 -0.17
C GLU A 358 -6.72 29.34 -0.95
N PRO A 359 -7.21 29.84 -2.10
CA PRO A 359 -6.48 30.84 -2.84
C PRO A 359 -6.55 32.18 -2.12
N TYR A 360 -5.42 32.78 -1.83
CA TYR A 360 -5.32 34.16 -1.31
C TYR A 360 -5.05 35.17 -2.42
N ARG A 361 -4.76 34.75 -3.65
CA ARG A 361 -4.55 35.59 -4.81
C ARG A 361 -4.95 34.85 -6.10
N LEU A 362 -5.53 35.57 -7.04
CA LEU A 362 -5.83 35.08 -8.37
C LEU A 362 -4.89 35.68 -9.41
N THR A 363 -4.59 34.94 -10.46
CA THR A 363 -3.76 35.38 -11.57
C THR A 363 -4.48 35.19 -12.89
N MET A 364 -4.34 36.13 -13.80
CA MET A 364 -4.84 36.05 -15.16
C MET A 364 -3.73 36.42 -16.14
N ARG A 365 -3.66 35.70 -17.25
CA ARG A 365 -2.70 35.96 -18.33
C ARG A 365 -3.45 36.40 -19.57
N ARG A 366 -2.85 37.30 -20.35
CA ARG A 366 -3.42 37.72 -21.64
C ARG A 366 -3.63 36.49 -22.54
N GLY A 367 -4.82 36.37 -23.11
CA GLY A 367 -5.19 35.25 -23.99
C GLY A 367 -5.58 33.95 -23.25
N SER A 368 -5.57 33.91 -21.90
CA SER A 368 -6.07 32.79 -21.13
C SER A 368 -7.52 33.03 -20.71
N THR A 369 -8.35 32.01 -20.85
CA THR A 369 -9.71 31.98 -20.29
C THR A 369 -9.73 31.40 -18.87
N LYS A 370 -8.59 30.85 -18.42
CA LYS A 370 -8.47 30.25 -17.09
C LYS A 370 -7.86 31.23 -16.10
N ILE A 371 -8.47 31.30 -14.93
CA ILE A 371 -7.95 32.04 -13.77
C ILE A 371 -7.03 31.08 -13.00
N GLY A 372 -5.79 31.49 -12.78
CA GLY A 372 -4.85 30.77 -11.92
C GLY A 372 -5.07 31.15 -10.45
N THR A 373 -4.77 30.24 -9.56
CA THR A 373 -4.82 30.45 -8.09
C THR A 373 -3.43 30.50 -7.50
N ILE A 374 -3.27 31.23 -6.39
CA ILE A 374 -2.08 31.18 -5.55
C ILE A 374 -2.54 30.89 -4.11
N PRO A 375 -2.08 29.80 -3.51
CA PRO A 375 -1.14 28.80 -4.04
C PRO A 375 -1.71 28.05 -5.24
N ASP A 376 -0.81 27.54 -6.07
CA ASP A 376 -1.16 26.66 -7.19
C ASP A 376 -1.75 25.34 -6.71
N ALA A 377 -2.38 24.62 -7.63
CA ALA A 377 -2.97 23.31 -7.36
C ALA A 377 -4.04 23.34 -6.25
N THR A 378 -4.93 24.33 -6.31
CA THR A 378 -6.05 24.52 -5.38
C THR A 378 -7.37 24.23 -6.10
N LEU A 379 -8.14 23.26 -5.60
CA LEU A 379 -9.49 22.99 -6.02
C LEU A 379 -10.45 23.68 -5.04
N VAL A 380 -11.03 24.80 -5.48
CA VAL A 380 -11.82 25.71 -4.62
C VAL A 380 -13.27 25.24 -4.43
N GLY A 381 -13.74 24.30 -5.22
CA GLY A 381 -15.12 23.85 -5.24
C GLY A 381 -15.53 22.98 -4.05
N PRO A 382 -16.84 22.69 -3.93
CA PRO A 382 -17.34 21.77 -2.93
C PRO A 382 -16.72 20.39 -3.10
N LYS A 383 -16.63 19.68 -1.98
CA LYS A 383 -16.07 18.34 -1.91
C LYS A 383 -17.01 17.43 -1.13
N VAL A 384 -17.15 16.20 -1.58
CA VAL A 384 -17.92 15.16 -0.91
C VAL A 384 -17.02 13.95 -0.71
N LEU A 385 -17.11 13.30 0.46
CA LEU A 385 -16.35 12.13 0.80
C LEU A 385 -17.25 10.90 0.91
N LEU A 386 -16.88 9.82 0.23
CA LEU A 386 -17.49 8.51 0.36
C LEU A 386 -16.70 7.67 1.36
N ILE A 387 -17.41 7.01 2.28
CA ILE A 387 -16.83 6.11 3.29
C ILE A 387 -17.65 4.83 3.42
N ASN A 388 -17.02 3.76 3.94
CA ASN A 388 -17.77 2.57 4.33
C ASN A 388 -17.11 1.85 5.53
N LYS A 389 -17.75 0.78 6.00
CA LYS A 389 -17.32 -0.02 7.15
C LYS A 389 -15.92 -0.67 7.02
N TYR A 390 -15.33 -0.60 5.86
CA TYR A 390 -13.98 -1.11 5.57
C TYR A 390 -12.92 0.02 5.50
N SER A 391 -13.33 1.29 5.62
CA SER A 391 -12.39 2.40 5.84
C SER A 391 -11.82 2.25 7.24
N ALA A 392 -10.51 2.06 7.40
CA ALA A 392 -9.89 1.62 8.63
C ALA A 392 -8.61 2.38 8.96
N SER A 393 -8.28 2.53 10.25
CA SER A 393 -7.06 3.15 10.75
C SER A 393 -6.94 4.61 10.28
N ASP A 394 -5.90 5.00 9.50
CA ASP A 394 -5.82 6.35 8.91
C ASP A 394 -6.95 6.61 7.88
N GLY A 395 -7.60 5.54 7.38
CA GLY A 395 -8.86 5.61 6.64
C GLY A 395 -10.09 5.92 7.51
N ASP A 396 -10.02 5.77 8.83
CA ASP A 396 -10.96 6.34 9.82
C ASP A 396 -10.60 7.79 10.16
N LEU A 397 -9.30 8.08 10.32
CA LEU A 397 -8.82 9.43 10.69
C LEU A 397 -9.03 10.44 9.57
N PHE A 398 -8.97 10.02 8.33
CA PHE A 398 -9.21 10.89 7.18
C PHE A 398 -10.62 11.46 7.16
N PRO A 399 -11.71 10.67 7.22
CA PRO A 399 -13.07 11.19 7.29
C PRO A 399 -13.33 11.98 8.60
N TRP A 400 -12.73 11.60 9.72
CA TRP A 400 -12.83 12.40 10.93
C TRP A 400 -12.22 13.80 10.71
N SER A 401 -11.01 13.86 10.17
CA SER A 401 -10.32 15.10 9.86
C SER A 401 -11.07 15.94 8.82
N PHE A 402 -11.67 15.29 7.83
CA PHE A 402 -12.49 15.92 6.79
C PHE A 402 -13.70 16.64 7.41
N LYS A 403 -14.42 15.98 8.33
CA LYS A 403 -15.55 16.58 9.08
C LYS A 403 -15.09 17.66 10.05
N ALA A 404 -14.06 17.44 10.84
CA ALA A 404 -13.53 18.39 11.84
C ALA A 404 -13.10 19.70 11.20
N ASN A 405 -12.59 19.67 9.97
CA ASN A 405 -12.20 20.82 9.18
C ASN A 405 -13.32 21.35 8.26
N LYS A 406 -14.50 20.76 8.30
CA LYS A 406 -15.68 21.19 7.50
C LYS A 406 -15.39 21.26 5.98
N ILE A 407 -14.63 20.30 5.46
CA ILE A 407 -14.23 20.27 4.05
C ILE A 407 -15.43 19.99 3.14
N GLY A 408 -16.38 19.18 3.59
CA GLY A 408 -17.60 18.85 2.87
C GLY A 408 -18.40 17.78 3.61
N LYS A 409 -19.44 17.25 2.96
CA LYS A 409 -20.30 16.19 3.50
C LYS A 409 -19.66 14.82 3.33
N VAL A 410 -19.89 13.95 4.29
CA VAL A 410 -19.47 12.56 4.31
C VAL A 410 -20.69 11.66 4.08
N ILE A 411 -20.61 10.74 3.12
CA ILE A 411 -21.71 9.90 2.65
C ILE A 411 -21.27 8.43 2.69
N GLY A 412 -22.16 7.55 3.10
CA GLY A 412 -21.91 6.11 3.09
C GLY A 412 -22.34 5.43 4.37
N THR A 413 -21.53 4.51 4.87
CA THR A 413 -21.74 3.84 6.16
C THR A 413 -20.60 4.16 7.13
N ARG A 414 -20.86 4.01 8.43
CA ARG A 414 -19.86 4.22 9.48
C ARG A 414 -18.58 3.43 9.20
N THR A 415 -17.43 4.05 9.45
CA THR A 415 -16.12 3.44 9.27
C THR A 415 -15.80 2.40 10.35
N TRP A 416 -14.67 1.72 10.25
CA TRP A 416 -14.31 0.59 11.13
C TRP A 416 -14.15 0.98 12.60
N GLY A 417 -13.43 2.05 12.90
CA GLY A 417 -13.26 2.55 14.25
C GLY A 417 -12.07 1.99 15.02
N GLY A 418 -11.00 1.65 14.36
CA GLY A 418 -9.74 1.25 14.98
C GLY A 418 -8.61 2.17 14.59
N ILE A 419 -8.23 3.11 15.46
CA ILE A 419 -7.26 4.17 15.15
C ILE A 419 -6.04 4.20 16.08
N ILE A 420 -6.01 3.35 17.10
CA ILE A 420 -4.83 3.28 17.97
C ILE A 420 -3.64 2.81 17.12
N GLY A 421 -2.58 3.61 17.09
CA GLY A 421 -1.39 3.30 16.29
C GLY A 421 -0.65 2.10 16.86
N ILE A 422 -0.19 1.21 15.95
CA ILE A 422 0.53 -0.02 16.31
C ILE A 422 2.04 0.15 16.22
N SER A 423 2.77 -0.56 17.06
CA SER A 423 4.23 -0.68 16.99
C SER A 423 4.67 -1.33 15.68
N GLY A 424 5.94 -1.21 15.35
CA GLY A 424 6.60 -2.13 14.44
C GLY A 424 6.53 -3.56 14.97
N PRO A 425 6.94 -4.56 14.15
CA PRO A 425 6.97 -5.94 14.56
C PRO A 425 7.94 -6.13 15.73
N LEU A 426 7.47 -6.78 16.81
CA LEU A 426 8.28 -7.23 17.93
C LEU A 426 8.47 -8.74 17.77
N PRO A 427 9.68 -9.21 17.36
CA PRO A 427 9.87 -10.59 16.95
C PRO A 427 9.86 -11.55 18.13
N TYR A 428 9.28 -12.72 17.94
CA TYR A 428 9.38 -13.87 18.80
C TYR A 428 10.53 -14.81 18.37
N MET A 429 10.86 -15.78 19.19
CA MET A 429 11.92 -16.75 18.89
C MET A 429 11.60 -17.68 17.71
N ASP A 430 10.34 -17.87 17.37
CA ASP A 430 9.88 -18.65 16.21
C ASP A 430 9.88 -17.85 14.88
N GLY A 431 10.41 -16.62 14.91
CA GLY A 431 10.45 -15.71 13.75
C GLY A 431 9.14 -15.02 13.42
N THR A 432 8.10 -15.23 14.20
CA THR A 432 6.84 -14.48 14.11
C THR A 432 6.90 -13.21 14.96
N ASP A 433 5.83 -12.43 15.02
CA ASP A 433 5.83 -11.15 15.73
C ASP A 433 4.49 -10.84 16.41
N VAL A 434 4.54 -9.88 17.33
CA VAL A 434 3.39 -9.19 17.88
C VAL A 434 3.48 -7.71 17.59
N ARG A 435 2.33 -7.06 17.48
CA ARG A 435 2.22 -5.61 17.33
C ARG A 435 1.34 -5.05 18.42
N VAL A 436 1.88 -4.08 19.14
CA VAL A 436 1.26 -3.52 20.32
C VAL A 436 0.68 -2.13 20.00
N PRO A 437 -0.54 -1.82 20.46
CA PRO A 437 -1.07 -0.48 20.45
C PRO A 437 -0.19 0.46 21.30
N PHE A 438 0.44 1.49 20.69
CA PHE A 438 1.43 2.30 21.41
C PHE A 438 1.20 3.82 21.37
N PHE A 439 0.25 4.32 20.56
CA PHE A 439 -0.19 5.72 20.62
C PHE A 439 -1.65 5.86 20.21
N THR A 440 -2.30 6.94 20.67
CA THR A 440 -3.68 7.25 20.34
C THR A 440 -3.85 8.69 19.86
N ASN A 441 -5.05 9.03 19.41
CA ASN A 441 -5.39 10.33 18.87
C ASN A 441 -6.48 11.00 19.70
N TYR A 442 -6.33 12.31 19.90
CA TYR A 442 -7.27 13.17 20.62
C TYR A 442 -7.71 14.34 19.74
N ASP A 443 -8.95 14.79 19.91
CA ASP A 443 -9.39 16.07 19.37
C ASP A 443 -8.60 17.21 20.04
N ALA A 444 -7.88 17.98 19.25
CA ALA A 444 -7.06 19.09 19.74
C ALA A 444 -7.87 20.21 20.43
N LYS A 445 -9.18 20.31 20.17
CA LYS A 445 -10.06 21.35 20.75
C LYS A 445 -10.67 20.91 22.06
N THR A 446 -11.06 19.65 22.17
CA THR A 446 -11.80 19.12 23.32
C THR A 446 -10.94 18.28 24.26
N GLY A 447 -9.78 17.78 23.78
CA GLY A 447 -8.95 16.84 24.51
C GLY A 447 -9.59 15.46 24.70
N GLN A 448 -10.68 15.17 24.00
CA GLN A 448 -11.38 13.88 24.08
C GLN A 448 -10.82 12.90 23.06
N TRP A 449 -10.90 11.61 23.37
CA TRP A 449 -10.61 10.55 22.43
C TRP A 449 -11.56 10.62 21.23
N ILE A 450 -11.03 10.23 20.08
CA ILE A 450 -11.79 10.24 18.84
C ILE A 450 -11.83 8.83 18.24
N VAL A 451 -12.93 8.50 17.59
CA VAL A 451 -13.09 7.39 16.64
C VAL A 451 -12.97 5.99 17.23
N GLU A 452 -11.97 5.69 18.10
CA GLU A 452 -11.69 4.34 18.59
C GLU A 452 -12.94 3.65 19.13
N ASN A 453 -13.15 2.40 18.74
CA ASN A 453 -14.30 1.55 19.07
C ASN A 453 -15.67 2.08 18.59
N HIS A 454 -15.69 3.12 17.74
CA HIS A 454 -16.94 3.66 17.20
C HIS A 454 -16.89 3.83 15.66
N GLY A 455 -15.82 4.41 15.15
CA GLY A 455 -15.73 4.84 13.75
C GLY A 455 -16.25 6.26 13.53
N VAL A 456 -16.34 6.64 12.28
CA VAL A 456 -16.87 7.94 11.85
C VAL A 456 -18.23 7.76 11.19
N ASP A 457 -19.25 8.38 11.78
CA ASP A 457 -20.59 8.39 11.20
C ASP A 457 -20.64 9.30 9.97
N PRO A 458 -21.26 8.85 8.86
CA PRO A 458 -21.53 9.72 7.72
C PRO A 458 -22.57 10.79 8.05
N ASP A 459 -22.56 11.91 7.32
CA ASP A 459 -23.62 12.91 7.39
C ASP A 459 -24.88 12.42 6.68
N ILE A 460 -24.71 11.56 5.67
CA ILE A 460 -25.80 10.93 4.92
C ILE A 460 -25.55 9.41 4.92
N LEU A 461 -26.37 8.71 5.70
CA LEU A 461 -26.30 7.25 5.79
C LEU A 461 -26.94 6.63 4.56
N ILE A 462 -26.16 5.87 3.81
CA ILE A 462 -26.62 5.05 2.69
C ILE A 462 -25.67 3.85 2.52
N ASP A 463 -26.22 2.66 2.40
CA ASP A 463 -25.45 1.45 2.06
C ASP A 463 -25.81 1.00 0.64
N ASN A 464 -24.89 0.28 0.01
CA ASN A 464 -25.15 -0.34 -1.29
C ASN A 464 -25.90 -1.66 -1.08
N ASP A 465 -27.00 -1.83 -1.80
CA ASP A 465 -27.64 -3.15 -1.94
C ASP A 465 -26.73 -4.05 -2.81
N PRO A 466 -26.27 -5.21 -2.30
CA PRO A 466 -25.36 -6.06 -3.04
C PRO A 466 -25.88 -6.54 -4.40
N VAL A 467 -27.18 -6.74 -4.54
CA VAL A 467 -27.81 -7.18 -5.80
C VAL A 467 -27.76 -6.04 -6.83
N LYS A 468 -28.05 -4.82 -6.39
CA LYS A 468 -27.95 -3.64 -7.24
C LYS A 468 -26.50 -3.33 -7.62
N GLU A 469 -25.59 -3.39 -6.65
CA GLU A 469 -24.16 -3.20 -6.89
C GLU A 469 -23.61 -4.19 -7.90
N GLN A 470 -23.98 -5.48 -7.79
CA GLN A 470 -23.64 -6.51 -8.78
C GLN A 470 -24.20 -6.20 -10.17
N SER A 471 -25.36 -5.55 -10.26
CA SER A 471 -25.94 -5.07 -11.53
C SER A 471 -25.32 -3.79 -12.05
N GLY A 472 -24.35 -3.20 -11.33
CA GLY A 472 -23.62 -1.98 -11.71
C GLY A 472 -24.16 -0.69 -11.13
N GLU A 473 -25.19 -0.75 -10.24
CA GLU A 473 -25.74 0.41 -9.54
C GLU A 473 -25.00 0.66 -8.22
N ASP A 474 -24.16 1.68 -8.17
CA ASP A 474 -23.51 2.17 -6.94
C ASP A 474 -24.37 3.28 -6.32
N GLN A 475 -25.20 2.93 -5.33
CA GLN A 475 -26.14 3.84 -4.69
C GLN A 475 -25.42 4.94 -3.89
N GLN A 476 -24.27 4.61 -3.26
CA GLN A 476 -23.45 5.58 -2.53
C GLN A 476 -22.85 6.61 -3.48
N LEU A 477 -22.28 6.19 -4.60
CA LEU A 477 -21.72 7.09 -5.62
C LEU A 477 -22.82 7.95 -6.26
N ASN A 478 -23.98 7.37 -6.57
CA ASN A 478 -25.11 8.10 -7.10
C ASN A 478 -25.58 9.20 -6.13
N LYS A 479 -25.60 8.91 -4.82
CA LYS A 479 -25.93 9.90 -3.80
C LYS A 479 -24.90 11.01 -3.69
N ALA A 480 -23.61 10.66 -3.80
CA ALA A 480 -22.55 11.67 -3.81
C ALA A 480 -22.67 12.62 -5.03
N ILE A 481 -23.01 12.08 -6.20
CA ILE A 481 -23.27 12.88 -7.41
C ILE A 481 -24.48 13.83 -7.20
N GLU A 482 -25.57 13.33 -6.63
CA GLU A 482 -26.74 14.15 -6.32
C GLU A 482 -26.38 15.32 -5.39
N VAL A 483 -25.71 15.02 -4.28
CA VAL A 483 -25.34 16.00 -3.26
C VAL A 483 -24.37 17.05 -3.82
N ILE A 484 -23.34 16.64 -4.52
CA ILE A 484 -22.33 17.56 -5.05
C ILE A 484 -22.92 18.48 -6.13
N LEU A 485 -23.85 17.99 -6.95
CA LEU A 485 -24.57 18.80 -7.93
C LEU A 485 -25.49 19.83 -7.27
N GLN A 486 -26.11 19.49 -6.12
CA GLN A 486 -26.90 20.46 -5.36
C GLN A 486 -25.99 21.55 -4.76
N GLU A 487 -24.87 21.19 -4.15
CA GLU A 487 -23.93 22.16 -3.60
C GLU A 487 -23.35 23.10 -4.68
N LEU A 488 -23.16 22.59 -5.90
CA LEU A 488 -22.73 23.41 -7.04
C LEU A 488 -23.80 24.45 -7.50
N LYS A 489 -25.09 24.15 -7.35
CA LYS A 489 -26.17 25.13 -7.67
C LYS A 489 -26.18 26.30 -6.70
N ASP A 490 -25.86 26.01 -5.42
CA ASP A 490 -25.91 27.02 -4.36
C ASP A 490 -24.64 27.89 -4.33
N ARG A 491 -23.59 27.49 -5.10
CA ARG A 491 -22.30 28.18 -5.14
C ARG A 491 -22.36 29.40 -6.08
N LYS A 492 -21.86 30.52 -5.56
CA LYS A 492 -21.56 31.68 -6.41
C LYS A 492 -20.21 31.43 -7.11
N PRO A 493 -20.17 31.49 -8.45
CA PRO A 493 -18.88 31.34 -9.15
C PRO A 493 -17.94 32.50 -8.79
N LEU A 494 -16.64 32.19 -8.74
CA LEU A 494 -15.61 33.25 -8.63
C LEU A 494 -15.73 34.17 -9.83
N SER A 495 -16.14 35.43 -9.58
CA SER A 495 -16.21 36.46 -10.61
C SER A 495 -15.06 37.42 -10.46
N LEU A 496 -14.33 37.65 -11.56
CA LEU A 496 -13.34 38.73 -11.62
C LEU A 496 -14.11 40.01 -11.98
N ILE A 497 -14.04 41.01 -11.11
CA ILE A 497 -14.50 42.34 -11.43
C ILE A 497 -13.44 43.00 -12.32
N HIS A 498 -13.73 43.21 -13.60
CA HIS A 498 -12.92 44.03 -14.47
C HIS A 498 -13.08 45.49 -14.09
N ILE A 499 -12.01 46.15 -13.69
CA ILE A 499 -11.94 47.61 -13.64
C ILE A 499 -11.83 48.07 -15.10
N SER A 500 -12.90 48.58 -15.65
CA SER A 500 -13.01 48.96 -17.07
C SER A 500 -12.14 50.21 -17.42
N GLU A 501 -11.66 50.96 -16.43
CA GLU A 501 -10.74 52.07 -16.62
C GLU A 501 -9.47 51.87 -15.78
N PRO A 502 -8.28 51.78 -16.42
CA PRO A 502 -7.04 51.83 -15.70
C PRO A 502 -6.91 53.22 -15.07
N THR A 503 -6.84 53.27 -13.75
CA THR A 503 -6.46 54.50 -13.06
C THR A 503 -5.09 54.89 -13.62
N ARG A 504 -5.03 55.90 -14.49
CA ARG A 504 -3.77 56.48 -14.92
C ARG A 504 -3.11 57.07 -13.65
N LEU A 505 -2.08 56.42 -13.15
CA LEU A 505 -1.19 57.04 -12.21
C LEU A 505 -0.67 58.32 -12.89
N ARG A 506 -1.19 59.50 -12.51
CA ARG A 506 -0.56 60.74 -12.84
C ARG A 506 0.79 60.72 -12.17
N CYS A 507 1.86 60.52 -12.94
CA CYS A 507 3.18 60.87 -12.49
C CYS A 507 3.14 62.37 -12.13
N ILE A 508 3.20 62.64 -10.84
CA ILE A 508 3.48 64.02 -10.37
C ILE A 508 4.96 64.20 -10.64
N SER A 509 5.24 65.05 -11.60
CA SER A 509 6.58 65.59 -11.90
C SER A 509 7.09 66.39 -10.73
#